data_47144ec689659c3026f4828cb4ca89a5
#
_entry.id   47144ec689659c3026f4828cb4ca89a5
#
_cell.length_a   1.000
_cell.length_b   1.000
_cell.length_c   1.000
_cell.angle_alpha   90.00
_cell.angle_beta   90.00
_cell.angle_gamma   90.00
#
_symmetry.space_group_name_H-M   'P 1'
#
loop_
_entity.id
_entity.type
_entity.pdbx_description
1 polymer ?
#
loop_
_entity_poly.entity_id
_entity_poly.type
_entity_poly.pdbx_seq_one_letter_code
_entity_poly.pdbx_strand_id
1 'polypeptide(L)'
;SCRFFNSSTFIFLFLLGYSIYYNIRKVTFTSLEKACHIPFHLCYNKNKYIYRNENAMIKLIALDMDGTLLNSQKEIPQAHIQAIHQAVEHGVKLVLCTGRPLVGVKPYYEQLGLSGDNEYVIINNGCSTHQTKDWKLVNWKELSAEDMLYLDRIAKQTPAQLTLFDEERYLVVNEKPSDLVTYDASLVFTTPTEISLEEAISSKNIIFQAMFLAQPNELDTFEKQFGSQISQRFSGVRSQPVIYEAMPKGTTKATALKQLAQHLEIEPQEIMALGDANNDIEMIQFAGLGVAMGNSSNYVKKLANYVTDTNDANGVATAIEKFILNQ
;
A
#
# COMPACT_ATOMS: atom_id res chain seq x y z
N SER A 1 15.41 15.37 50.30
CA SER A 1 13.99 15.67 50.25
C SER A 1 13.48 15.41 48.83
N CYS A 2 12.90 14.24 48.65
CA CYS A 2 12.20 13.87 47.37
C CYS A 2 10.91 14.71 47.24
N ARG A 3 10.83 15.55 46.24
CA ARG A 3 9.57 16.13 45.82
C ARG A 3 8.95 15.20 44.75
N PHE A 4 7.75 14.69 45.05
CA PHE A 4 6.92 13.93 44.15
C PHE A 4 6.48 14.83 42.98
N PHE A 5 6.80 14.43 41.76
CA PHE A 5 6.21 15.02 40.56
C PHE A 5 4.84 14.41 40.35
N ASN A 6 3.83 15.25 40.12
CA ASN A 6 2.44 14.91 39.98
C ASN A 6 2.24 14.15 38.63
N SER A 7 1.49 13.05 38.63
CA SER A 7 1.25 12.16 37.50
C SER A 7 0.72 12.85 36.24
N SER A 8 0.03 13.98 36.40
CA SER A 8 -0.50 14.79 35.28
C SER A 8 0.60 15.45 34.42
N THR A 9 1.77 15.78 35.00
CA THR A 9 2.88 16.40 34.28
C THR A 9 3.60 15.39 33.38
N PHE A 10 3.59 14.12 33.76
CA PHE A 10 4.23 13.05 33.00
C PHE A 10 3.43 12.71 31.73
N ILE A 11 2.10 12.72 31.79
CA ILE A 11 1.21 12.50 30.64
C ILE A 11 1.29 13.66 29.65
N PHE A 12 1.41 14.91 30.14
CA PHE A 12 1.49 16.10 29.28
C PHE A 12 2.82 16.19 28.50
N LEU A 13 3.94 15.74 29.06
CA LEU A 13 5.24 15.68 28.38
C LEU A 13 5.29 14.59 27.30
N PHE A 14 4.54 13.51 27.45
CA PHE A 14 4.42 12.44 26.45
C PHE A 14 3.59 12.87 25.21
N LEU A 15 2.57 13.72 25.41
CA LEU A 15 1.74 14.27 24.34
C LEU A 15 2.44 15.36 23.52
N LEU A 16 3.52 15.95 24.02
CA LEU A 16 4.27 17.01 23.32
C LEU A 16 5.46 16.52 22.48
N GLY A 17 5.65 15.19 22.34
CA GLY A 17 6.61 14.62 21.39
C GLY A 17 8.08 14.82 21.72
N TYR A 18 8.46 15.12 22.98
CA TYR A 18 9.85 15.23 23.40
C TYR A 18 10.43 13.86 23.78
N SER A 19 11.36 13.35 22.96
CA SER A 19 12.21 12.21 23.33
C SER A 19 13.21 12.61 24.40
N ILE A 20 12.97 12.24 25.65
CA ILE A 20 13.97 12.33 26.69
C ILE A 20 14.57 10.93 26.87
N TYR A 21 15.84 10.76 26.50
CA TYR A 21 16.62 9.57 26.82
C TYR A 21 16.92 9.55 28.30
N TYR A 22 16.22 8.73 29.06
CA TYR A 22 16.62 8.37 30.42
C TYR A 22 17.00 6.90 30.51
N ASN A 23 18.16 6.63 31.04
CA ASN A 23 18.69 5.31 31.31
C ASN A 23 17.94 4.71 32.52
N ILE A 24 16.78 4.13 32.32
CA ILE A 24 16.00 3.49 33.40
C ILE A 24 16.48 2.04 33.56
N ARG A 25 17.52 1.84 34.35
CA ARG A 25 17.79 0.54 34.96
C ARG A 25 16.89 0.41 36.19
N LYS A 26 15.94 -0.53 36.14
CA LYS A 26 15.01 -1.00 37.19
C LYS A 26 13.74 -0.16 37.40
N VAL A 27 12.78 -0.31 36.52
CA VAL A 27 11.35 -0.29 36.86
C VAL A 27 10.78 -1.63 36.40
N THR A 28 10.22 -2.42 37.30
CA THR A 28 9.58 -3.69 36.95
C THR A 28 8.19 -3.42 36.39
N PHE A 29 7.83 -4.08 35.31
CA PHE A 29 6.58 -3.97 34.54
C PHE A 29 5.30 -3.97 35.38
N THR A 30 5.30 -4.73 36.48
CA THR A 30 4.18 -4.87 37.43
C THR A 30 3.77 -3.58 38.16
N SER A 31 4.59 -2.54 38.16
CA SER A 31 4.26 -1.28 38.83
C SER A 31 3.51 -0.28 37.94
N LEU A 32 3.57 -0.43 36.62
CA LEU A 32 2.86 0.43 35.66
C LEU A 32 1.41 -0.05 35.40
N GLU A 33 1.18 -1.36 35.35
CA GLU A 33 -0.16 -1.94 35.19
C GLU A 33 -1.10 -1.60 36.35
N LYS A 34 -0.55 -1.49 37.57
CA LYS A 34 -1.36 -1.14 38.76
C LYS A 34 -1.76 0.33 38.83
N ALA A 35 -1.08 1.21 38.08
CA ALA A 35 -1.33 2.65 38.14
C ALA A 35 -2.37 3.13 37.14
N CYS A 36 -2.59 2.44 36.01
CA CYS A 36 -3.41 2.96 34.91
C CYS A 36 -4.72 2.21 34.65
N HIS A 37 -4.97 1.03 35.23
CA HIS A 37 -6.18 0.20 35.02
C HIS A 37 -6.53 -0.07 33.54
N ILE A 38 -5.54 -0.06 32.64
CA ILE A 38 -5.70 -0.32 31.22
C ILE A 38 -4.81 -1.51 30.87
N PRO A 39 -5.33 -2.61 30.31
CA PRO A 39 -4.51 -3.72 29.83
C PRO A 39 -3.72 -3.29 28.57
N PHE A 40 -2.42 -3.11 28.73
CA PHE A 40 -1.51 -2.85 27.62
C PHE A 40 -0.68 -4.11 27.31
N HIS A 41 -0.85 -4.65 26.09
CA HIS A 41 0.11 -5.63 25.58
C HIS A 41 1.21 -4.91 24.81
N LEU A 42 2.44 -5.05 25.30
CA LEU A 42 3.63 -4.55 24.61
C LEU A 42 4.14 -5.62 23.64
N CYS A 43 3.94 -5.42 22.35
CA CYS A 43 4.66 -6.17 21.33
C CYS A 43 6.02 -5.53 21.10
N TYR A 44 7.08 -6.22 21.56
CA TYR A 44 8.45 -5.78 21.36
C TYR A 44 8.91 -6.09 19.94
N ASN A 45 8.94 -5.07 19.08
CA ASN A 45 9.73 -5.10 17.85
C ASN A 45 10.96 -4.21 18.08
N LYS A 46 12.17 -4.71 17.77
CA LYS A 46 13.46 -4.11 18.15
C LYS A 46 13.67 -2.63 17.78
N ASN A 47 12.75 -2.01 17.03
CA ASN A 47 12.85 -0.61 16.58
C ASN A 47 11.60 0.26 16.74
N LYS A 48 10.49 -0.24 17.33
CA LYS A 48 9.31 0.60 17.57
C LYS A 48 8.43 0.01 18.68
N TYR A 49 8.11 0.80 19.71
CA TYR A 49 7.04 0.49 20.65
C TYR A 49 5.73 0.85 19.97
N ILE A 50 4.97 -0.16 19.53
CA ILE A 50 3.60 0.04 19.04
C ILE A 50 2.67 -0.28 20.20
N TYR A 51 2.05 0.75 20.78
CA TYR A 51 0.95 0.57 21.73
C TYR A 51 -0.27 0.11 20.95
N ARG A 52 -0.63 -1.15 21.05
CA ARG A 52 -1.90 -1.66 20.55
C ARG A 52 -2.94 -1.46 21.64
N ASN A 53 -3.95 -0.65 21.36
CA ASN A 53 -5.20 -0.67 22.14
C ASN A 53 -5.94 -1.94 21.70
N GLU A 54 -5.94 -2.98 22.54
CA GLU A 54 -6.61 -4.27 22.24
C GLU A 54 -8.12 -4.12 22.00
N ASN A 55 -8.67 -2.95 22.31
CA ASN A 55 -10.08 -2.62 22.14
C ASN A 55 -10.36 -1.68 20.95
N ALA A 56 -9.38 -1.37 20.12
CA ALA A 56 -9.63 -0.57 18.92
C ALA A 56 -10.34 -1.45 17.88
N MET A 57 -11.64 -1.20 17.69
CA MET A 57 -12.43 -1.87 16.65
C MET A 57 -11.92 -1.43 15.26
N ILE A 58 -11.68 -2.38 14.37
CA ILE A 58 -11.29 -2.09 12.99
C ILE A 58 -12.45 -1.41 12.27
N LYS A 59 -12.18 -0.24 11.67
CA LYS A 59 -13.13 0.53 10.88
C LYS A 59 -12.82 0.54 9.39
N LEU A 60 -11.58 0.19 9.03
CA LEU A 60 -11.13 0.18 7.63
C LEU A 60 -10.20 -1.00 7.37
N ILE A 61 -10.47 -1.69 6.26
CA ILE A 61 -9.57 -2.69 5.67
C ILE A 61 -8.92 -2.05 4.45
N ALA A 62 -7.58 -1.93 4.46
CA ALA A 62 -6.78 -1.59 3.30
C ALA A 62 -6.22 -2.88 2.70
N LEU A 63 -6.61 -3.20 1.47
CA LEU A 63 -6.40 -4.51 0.87
C LEU A 63 -5.65 -4.38 -0.45
N ASP A 64 -4.47 -4.97 -0.53
CA ASP A 64 -3.78 -5.15 -1.80
C ASP A 64 -4.52 -6.16 -2.68
N MET A 65 -4.24 -6.16 -3.99
CA MET A 65 -4.93 -7.03 -4.95
C MET A 65 -4.09 -8.24 -5.36
N ASP A 66 -2.97 -8.02 -6.03
CA ASP A 66 -2.17 -9.09 -6.65
C ASP A 66 -1.36 -9.87 -5.61
N GLY A 67 -1.64 -11.16 -5.45
CA GLY A 67 -1.00 -11.97 -4.39
C GLY A 67 -1.65 -11.78 -3.01
N THR A 68 -2.70 -10.98 -2.90
CA THR A 68 -3.46 -10.73 -1.68
C THR A 68 -4.94 -11.03 -1.86
N LEU A 69 -5.73 -10.12 -2.45
CA LEU A 69 -7.15 -10.36 -2.75
C LEU A 69 -7.33 -11.44 -3.82
N LEU A 70 -6.47 -11.40 -4.86
CA LEU A 70 -6.54 -12.30 -6.00
C LEU A 70 -5.71 -13.55 -5.76
N ASN A 71 -6.25 -14.71 -6.14
CA ASN A 71 -5.54 -15.97 -6.15
C ASN A 71 -4.51 -16.04 -7.32
N SER A 72 -3.78 -17.14 -7.45
CA SER A 72 -2.79 -17.36 -8.51
C SER A 72 -3.40 -17.39 -9.91
N GLN A 73 -4.71 -17.62 -10.04
CA GLN A 73 -5.48 -17.57 -11.30
C GLN A 73 -6.03 -16.18 -11.61
N LYS A 74 -5.69 -15.17 -10.79
CA LYS A 74 -6.22 -13.79 -10.90
C LYS A 74 -7.73 -13.70 -10.72
N GLU A 75 -8.30 -14.54 -9.88
CA GLU A 75 -9.71 -14.54 -9.49
C GLU A 75 -9.85 -14.13 -8.03
N ILE A 76 -11.00 -13.56 -7.65
CA ILE A 76 -11.33 -13.33 -6.25
C ILE A 76 -11.97 -14.60 -5.69
N PRO A 77 -11.35 -15.29 -4.70
CA PRO A 77 -11.96 -16.44 -4.05
C PRO A 77 -13.32 -16.09 -3.43
N GLN A 78 -14.30 -16.98 -3.56
CA GLN A 78 -15.64 -16.75 -3.01
C GLN A 78 -15.62 -16.51 -1.49
N ALA A 79 -14.71 -17.16 -0.75
CA ALA A 79 -14.54 -16.94 0.66
C ALA A 79 -14.10 -15.50 0.99
N HIS A 80 -13.23 -14.89 0.15
CA HIS A 80 -12.85 -13.49 0.31
C HIS A 80 -14.06 -12.56 0.14
N ILE A 81 -14.87 -12.77 -0.91
CA ILE A 81 -16.07 -11.98 -1.15
C ILE A 81 -17.03 -12.06 0.04
N GLN A 82 -17.29 -13.26 0.55
CA GLN A 82 -18.19 -13.46 1.70
C GLN A 82 -17.68 -12.77 2.97
N ALA A 83 -16.40 -12.93 3.31
CA ALA A 83 -15.82 -12.29 4.48
C ALA A 83 -15.81 -10.76 4.38
N ILE A 84 -15.51 -10.21 3.18
CA ILE A 84 -15.57 -8.77 2.91
C ILE A 84 -17.00 -8.25 3.10
N HIS A 85 -18.01 -8.91 2.54
CA HIS A 85 -19.41 -8.51 2.71
C HIS A 85 -19.80 -8.48 4.19
N GLN A 86 -19.48 -9.52 4.95
CA GLN A 86 -19.75 -9.57 6.37
C GLN A 86 -19.04 -8.42 7.13
N ALA A 87 -17.77 -8.12 6.80
CA ALA A 87 -17.07 -6.99 7.40
C ALA A 87 -17.77 -5.65 7.10
N VAL A 88 -18.20 -5.45 5.84
CA VAL A 88 -18.94 -4.24 5.42
C VAL A 88 -20.30 -4.13 6.13
N GLU A 89 -21.02 -5.23 6.31
CA GLU A 89 -22.26 -5.28 7.10
C GLU A 89 -22.03 -4.90 8.56
N HIS A 90 -20.84 -5.17 9.12
CA HIS A 90 -20.41 -4.70 10.43
C HIS A 90 -19.94 -3.23 10.45
N GLY A 91 -20.08 -2.52 9.34
CA GLY A 91 -19.74 -1.10 9.22
C GLY A 91 -18.26 -0.83 8.92
N VAL A 92 -17.49 -1.85 8.58
CA VAL A 92 -16.07 -1.70 8.19
C VAL A 92 -15.98 -1.26 6.73
N LYS A 93 -15.18 -0.24 6.45
CA LYS A 93 -14.92 0.23 5.09
C LYS A 93 -13.85 -0.63 4.41
N LEU A 94 -14.03 -0.90 3.11
CA LEU A 94 -13.01 -1.52 2.28
C LEU A 94 -12.33 -0.48 1.39
N VAL A 95 -11.01 -0.52 1.31
CA VAL A 95 -10.20 0.26 0.37
C VAL A 95 -9.23 -0.68 -0.35
N LEU A 96 -9.40 -0.86 -1.65
CA LEU A 96 -8.40 -1.56 -2.46
C LEU A 96 -7.19 -0.63 -2.64
N CYS A 97 -5.97 -1.15 -2.40
CA CYS A 97 -4.71 -0.42 -2.47
C CYS A 97 -3.75 -1.16 -3.40
N THR A 98 -3.64 -0.77 -4.68
CA THR A 98 -2.95 -1.57 -5.70
C THR A 98 -2.00 -0.75 -6.57
N GLY A 99 -1.03 -1.42 -7.21
CA GLY A 99 -0.24 -0.86 -8.32
C GLY A 99 -1.00 -0.76 -9.62
N ARG A 100 -2.14 -1.47 -9.77
CA ARG A 100 -2.94 -1.49 -10.98
C ARG A 100 -3.50 -0.12 -11.34
N PRO A 101 -3.67 0.19 -12.64
CA PRO A 101 -4.43 1.35 -13.10
C PRO A 101 -5.95 1.12 -12.92
N LEU A 102 -6.73 2.19 -13.09
CA LEU A 102 -8.19 2.16 -12.87
C LEU A 102 -8.90 1.08 -13.68
N VAL A 103 -8.54 0.91 -14.94
CA VAL A 103 -9.10 -0.11 -15.83
C VAL A 103 -8.88 -1.53 -15.30
N GLY A 104 -7.75 -1.76 -14.60
CA GLY A 104 -7.41 -3.05 -14.00
C GLY A 104 -8.07 -3.32 -12.64
N VAL A 105 -8.82 -2.35 -12.08
CA VAL A 105 -9.49 -2.46 -10.78
C VAL A 105 -11.00 -2.58 -10.92
N LYS A 106 -11.61 -1.80 -11.82
CA LYS A 106 -13.06 -1.73 -12.00
C LYS A 106 -13.74 -3.10 -12.09
N PRO A 107 -13.30 -4.06 -12.94
CA PRO A 107 -13.99 -5.36 -13.07
C PRO A 107 -13.99 -6.16 -11.77
N TYR A 108 -12.90 -6.09 -10.99
CA TYR A 108 -12.81 -6.77 -9.69
C TYR A 108 -13.66 -6.09 -8.62
N TYR A 109 -13.69 -4.75 -8.61
CA TYR A 109 -14.54 -4.03 -7.68
C TYR A 109 -16.02 -4.29 -7.93
N GLU A 110 -16.44 -4.35 -9.21
CA GLU A 110 -17.79 -4.74 -9.61
C GLU A 110 -18.13 -6.18 -9.16
N GLN A 111 -17.16 -7.11 -9.27
CA GLN A 111 -17.34 -8.48 -8.79
C GLN A 111 -17.52 -8.55 -7.25
N LEU A 112 -16.92 -7.63 -6.49
CA LEU A 112 -17.17 -7.53 -5.05
C LEU A 112 -18.61 -7.13 -4.73
N GLY A 113 -19.34 -6.48 -5.66
CA GLY A 113 -20.75 -6.11 -5.47
C GLY A 113 -20.99 -5.10 -4.36
N LEU A 114 -20.01 -4.28 -4.04
CA LEU A 114 -20.10 -3.23 -3.03
C LEU A 114 -20.77 -1.98 -3.63
N SER A 115 -21.57 -1.27 -2.83
CA SER A 115 -22.41 -0.16 -3.31
C SER A 115 -22.51 1.02 -2.34
N GLY A 116 -21.53 1.16 -1.45
CA GLY A 116 -21.51 2.25 -0.46
C GLY A 116 -21.17 3.61 -1.07
N ASP A 117 -21.77 4.68 -0.54
CA ASP A 117 -21.55 6.06 -1.03
C ASP A 117 -20.15 6.62 -0.71
N ASN A 118 -19.46 6.08 0.30
CA ASN A 118 -18.16 6.55 0.79
C ASN A 118 -17.10 5.44 0.70
N GLU A 119 -17.00 4.83 -0.47
CA GLU A 119 -16.00 3.81 -0.78
C GLU A 119 -14.97 4.37 -1.75
N TYR A 120 -13.73 3.91 -1.61
CA TYR A 120 -12.58 4.45 -2.33
C TYR A 120 -11.67 3.33 -2.79
N VAL A 121 -10.91 3.62 -3.85
CA VAL A 121 -9.78 2.80 -4.30
C VAL A 121 -8.52 3.67 -4.39
N ILE A 122 -7.41 3.13 -3.97
CA ILE A 122 -6.07 3.71 -4.10
C ILE A 122 -5.35 2.88 -5.15
N ILE A 123 -4.98 3.49 -6.27
CA ILE A 123 -4.44 2.82 -7.45
C ILE A 123 -3.12 3.45 -7.89
N ASN A 124 -2.44 2.84 -8.87
CA ASN A 124 -1.13 3.30 -9.33
C ASN A 124 -0.14 3.50 -8.16
N ASN A 125 -0.09 2.55 -7.22
CA ASN A 125 0.75 2.61 -5.99
C ASN A 125 0.54 3.87 -5.13
N GLY A 126 -0.67 4.41 -5.11
CA GLY A 126 -1.00 5.61 -4.34
C GLY A 126 -0.91 6.90 -5.14
N CYS A 127 -0.61 6.85 -6.44
CA CYS A 127 -0.60 8.04 -7.28
C CYS A 127 -1.98 8.61 -7.53
N SER A 128 -3.04 7.77 -7.43
CA SER A 128 -4.42 8.27 -7.54
C SER A 128 -5.36 7.58 -6.58
N THR A 129 -6.33 8.33 -6.08
CA THR A 129 -7.43 7.86 -5.24
C THR A 129 -8.74 8.24 -5.90
N HIS A 130 -9.61 7.27 -6.11
CA HIS A 130 -10.91 7.46 -6.71
C HIS A 130 -12.02 7.09 -5.74
N GLN A 131 -13.12 7.85 -5.78
CA GLN A 131 -14.37 7.46 -5.16
C GLN A 131 -15.08 6.46 -6.08
N THR A 132 -15.56 5.34 -5.56
CA THR A 132 -16.08 4.24 -6.41
C THR A 132 -17.46 4.49 -6.99
N LYS A 133 -18.26 5.36 -6.38
CA LYS A 133 -19.63 5.66 -6.82
C LYS A 133 -19.71 6.12 -8.28
N ASP A 134 -18.82 6.99 -8.69
CA ASP A 134 -18.75 7.58 -10.04
C ASP A 134 -17.34 7.51 -10.63
N TRP A 135 -16.44 6.81 -9.96
CA TRP A 135 -15.02 6.67 -10.29
C TRP A 135 -14.28 8.00 -10.35
N LYS A 136 -14.79 9.02 -9.67
CA LYS A 136 -14.21 10.35 -9.67
C LYS A 136 -12.84 10.35 -9.00
N LEU A 137 -11.87 10.95 -9.68
CA LEU A 137 -10.54 11.23 -9.13
C LEU A 137 -10.66 12.28 -8.01
N VAL A 138 -10.28 11.93 -6.80
CA VAL A 138 -10.42 12.80 -5.61
C VAL A 138 -9.08 13.27 -5.06
N ASN A 139 -8.01 12.53 -5.29
CA ASN A 139 -6.65 12.91 -4.92
C ASN A 139 -5.63 12.26 -5.86
N TRP A 140 -4.56 12.99 -6.24
CA TRP A 140 -3.53 12.44 -7.12
C TRP A 140 -2.17 13.10 -6.95
N LYS A 141 -1.18 12.41 -7.47
CA LYS A 141 0.18 12.88 -7.78
C LYS A 141 0.49 12.50 -9.21
N GLU A 142 1.22 13.35 -9.92
CA GLU A 142 1.55 13.15 -11.33
C GLU A 142 3.05 13.33 -11.58
N LEU A 143 3.54 12.71 -12.63
CA LEU A 143 4.89 12.92 -13.16
C LEU A 143 4.91 14.21 -13.99
N SER A 144 5.85 15.08 -13.70
CA SER A 144 6.07 16.28 -14.51
C SER A 144 6.71 15.95 -15.85
N ALA A 145 6.67 16.88 -16.80
CA ALA A 145 7.41 16.78 -18.07
C ALA A 145 8.90 16.49 -17.84
N GLU A 146 9.51 17.14 -16.84
CA GLU A 146 10.91 16.92 -16.49
C GLU A 146 11.18 15.53 -15.94
N ASP A 147 10.22 14.96 -15.20
CA ASP A 147 10.28 13.58 -14.69
C ASP A 147 10.25 12.58 -15.85
N MET A 148 9.31 12.76 -16.79
CA MET A 148 9.20 11.89 -17.97
C MET A 148 10.45 11.95 -18.84
N LEU A 149 11.02 13.14 -19.09
CA LEU A 149 12.29 13.31 -19.78
C LEU A 149 13.45 12.62 -19.06
N TYR A 150 13.47 12.66 -17.74
CA TYR A 150 14.50 12.01 -16.94
C TYR A 150 14.41 10.48 -17.03
N LEU A 151 13.20 9.91 -16.92
CA LEU A 151 12.97 8.47 -16.99
C LEU A 151 13.24 7.91 -18.40
N ASP A 152 12.88 8.64 -19.46
CA ASP A 152 13.21 8.28 -20.84
C ASP A 152 14.73 8.23 -21.08
N ARG A 153 15.49 9.17 -20.52
CA ARG A 153 16.96 9.13 -20.60
C ARG A 153 17.55 7.89 -19.92
N ILE A 154 16.94 7.40 -18.86
CA ILE A 154 17.34 6.14 -18.23
C ILE A 154 16.95 4.95 -19.11
N ALA A 155 15.72 4.92 -19.62
CA ALA A 155 15.23 3.84 -20.48
C ALA A 155 16.15 3.63 -21.69
N LYS A 156 16.59 4.69 -22.36
CA LYS A 156 17.51 4.65 -23.52
C LYS A 156 18.88 4.03 -23.23
N GLN A 157 19.23 3.81 -21.98
CA GLN A 157 20.50 3.19 -21.56
C GLN A 157 20.33 1.73 -21.16
N THR A 158 19.16 1.15 -21.32
CA THR A 158 18.80 -0.18 -20.83
C THR A 158 17.91 -0.90 -21.85
N PRO A 159 17.79 -2.23 -21.80
CA PRO A 159 16.80 -2.96 -22.59
C PRO A 159 15.36 -2.84 -22.06
N ALA A 160 15.15 -2.15 -20.93
CA ALA A 160 13.82 -2.05 -20.33
C ALA A 160 12.92 -1.08 -21.11
N GLN A 161 11.72 -1.51 -21.44
CA GLN A 161 10.72 -0.65 -22.04
C GLN A 161 10.13 0.30 -20.97
N LEU A 162 10.09 1.59 -21.31
CA LEU A 162 9.42 2.60 -20.49
C LEU A 162 7.95 2.66 -20.85
N THR A 163 7.10 2.46 -19.84
CA THR A 163 5.65 2.63 -19.96
C THR A 163 5.17 3.72 -19.02
N LEU A 164 4.07 4.36 -19.38
CA LEU A 164 3.40 5.40 -18.61
C LEU A 164 1.93 5.05 -18.44
N PHE A 165 1.34 5.46 -17.33
CA PHE A 165 -0.09 5.32 -17.08
C PHE A 165 -0.75 6.67 -16.90
N ASP A 166 -1.79 6.93 -17.68
CA ASP A 166 -2.78 7.94 -17.36
C ASP A 166 -4.04 7.29 -16.74
N GLU A 167 -5.16 7.98 -16.71
CA GLU A 167 -6.39 7.49 -16.09
C GLU A 167 -6.97 6.25 -16.81
N GLU A 168 -6.77 6.15 -18.14
CA GLU A 168 -7.41 5.15 -18.97
C GLU A 168 -6.45 4.27 -19.79
N ARG A 169 -5.21 4.77 -20.02
CA ARG A 169 -4.31 4.18 -21.02
C ARG A 169 -3.03 3.62 -20.41
N TYR A 170 -2.60 2.52 -20.99
CA TYR A 170 -1.28 1.92 -20.83
C TYR A 170 -0.43 2.34 -22.04
N LEU A 171 0.52 3.24 -21.84
CA LEU A 171 1.30 3.89 -22.89
C LEU A 171 2.73 3.34 -22.93
N VAL A 172 3.26 3.06 -24.14
CA VAL A 172 4.65 2.62 -24.35
C VAL A 172 5.40 3.74 -25.06
N VAL A 173 6.48 4.20 -24.45
CA VAL A 173 7.17 5.43 -24.89
C VAL A 173 8.14 5.15 -26.02
N ASN A 174 7.95 5.81 -27.18
CA ASN A 174 8.85 5.83 -28.35
C ASN A 174 9.13 4.49 -29.02
N GLU A 175 8.40 3.43 -28.68
CA GLU A 175 8.63 2.10 -29.27
C GLU A 175 7.35 1.26 -29.24
N LYS A 176 7.33 0.20 -30.05
CA LYS A 176 6.23 -0.75 -30.06
C LYS A 176 6.23 -1.61 -28.79
N PRO A 177 5.05 -1.93 -28.25
CA PRO A 177 4.95 -2.86 -27.13
C PRO A 177 5.63 -4.20 -27.42
N SER A 178 6.46 -4.67 -26.50
CA SER A 178 7.00 -6.03 -26.51
C SER A 178 5.93 -7.04 -26.10
N ASP A 179 6.22 -8.34 -26.29
CA ASP A 179 5.35 -9.41 -25.80
C ASP A 179 5.18 -9.35 -24.29
N LEU A 180 6.22 -8.97 -23.56
CA LEU A 180 6.17 -8.81 -22.10
C LEU A 180 5.21 -7.68 -21.68
N VAL A 181 5.32 -6.52 -22.32
CA VAL A 181 4.42 -5.37 -22.07
C VAL A 181 2.99 -5.70 -22.48
N THR A 182 2.81 -6.38 -23.62
CA THR A 182 1.49 -6.80 -24.10
C THR A 182 0.85 -7.80 -23.15
N TYR A 183 1.63 -8.74 -22.62
CA TYR A 183 1.15 -9.68 -21.62
C TYR A 183 0.78 -8.97 -20.31
N ASP A 184 1.63 -8.07 -19.80
CA ASP A 184 1.35 -7.32 -18.56
C ASP A 184 0.07 -6.46 -18.70
N ALA A 185 -0.07 -5.75 -19.83
CA ALA A 185 -1.28 -4.97 -20.12
C ALA A 185 -2.55 -5.84 -20.17
N SER A 186 -2.45 -7.08 -20.67
CA SER A 186 -3.58 -8.01 -20.70
C SER A 186 -4.08 -8.40 -19.29
N LEU A 187 -3.17 -8.45 -18.30
CA LEU A 187 -3.51 -8.75 -16.91
C LEU A 187 -4.32 -7.63 -16.23
N VAL A 188 -4.31 -6.44 -16.82
CA VAL A 188 -5.10 -5.28 -16.37
C VAL A 188 -6.19 -4.89 -17.37
N PHE A 189 -6.60 -5.83 -18.23
CA PHE A 189 -7.73 -5.72 -19.17
C PHE A 189 -7.58 -4.59 -20.19
N THR A 190 -6.36 -4.27 -20.59
CA THR A 190 -6.09 -3.20 -21.56
C THR A 190 -5.13 -3.65 -22.65
N THR A 191 -5.02 -2.83 -23.69
CA THR A 191 -4.06 -3.00 -24.78
C THR A 191 -3.07 -1.84 -24.72
N PRO A 192 -1.74 -2.10 -24.73
CA PRO A 192 -0.77 -1.05 -24.67
C PRO A 192 -0.74 -0.26 -25.99
N THR A 193 -0.58 1.06 -25.87
CA THR A 193 -0.56 1.98 -27.03
C THR A 193 0.79 2.67 -27.10
N GLU A 194 1.40 2.66 -28.29
CA GLU A 194 2.61 3.43 -28.53
C GLU A 194 2.31 4.93 -28.48
N ILE A 195 3.19 5.69 -27.81
CA ILE A 195 3.13 7.16 -27.73
C ILE A 195 4.54 7.74 -27.87
N SER A 196 4.69 8.87 -28.54
CA SER A 196 5.94 9.62 -28.45
C SER A 196 6.08 10.31 -27.11
N LEU A 197 7.30 10.45 -26.61
CA LEU A 197 7.55 11.20 -25.37
C LEU A 197 7.04 12.65 -25.47
N GLU A 198 7.20 13.28 -26.63
CA GLU A 198 6.74 14.64 -26.91
C GLU A 198 5.21 14.74 -26.77
N GLU A 199 4.50 13.77 -27.33
CA GLU A 199 3.04 13.70 -27.21
C GLU A 199 2.61 13.46 -25.75
N ALA A 200 3.27 12.55 -25.03
CA ALA A 200 2.98 12.32 -23.61
C ALA A 200 3.17 13.57 -22.76
N ILE A 201 4.23 14.35 -23.00
CA ILE A 201 4.53 15.60 -22.30
C ILE A 201 3.54 16.72 -22.67
N SER A 202 3.15 16.80 -23.93
CA SER A 202 2.24 17.85 -24.42
C SER A 202 0.77 17.53 -24.17
N SER A 203 0.46 16.29 -23.79
CA SER A 203 -0.91 15.87 -23.47
C SER A 203 -1.43 16.63 -22.24
N LYS A 204 -2.75 16.81 -22.19
CA LYS A 204 -3.43 17.34 -21.00
C LYS A 204 -3.75 16.25 -19.98
N ASN A 205 -3.35 15.00 -20.28
CA ASN A 205 -3.65 13.87 -19.42
C ASN A 205 -2.67 13.83 -18.24
N ILE A 206 -3.20 13.46 -17.09
CA ILE A 206 -2.41 13.25 -15.88
C ILE A 206 -1.64 11.93 -16.03
N ILE A 207 -0.31 11.99 -16.02
CA ILE A 207 0.54 10.80 -16.00
C ILE A 207 0.87 10.45 -14.54
N PHE A 208 0.30 9.37 -14.04
CA PHE A 208 0.41 9.00 -12.63
C PHE A 208 1.73 8.33 -12.28
N GLN A 209 2.14 7.35 -13.08
CA GLN A 209 3.36 6.58 -12.81
C GLN A 209 4.03 6.13 -14.10
N ALA A 210 5.29 5.77 -13.97
CA ALA A 210 6.07 5.10 -15.00
C ALA A 210 6.49 3.71 -14.53
N MET A 211 6.64 2.78 -15.47
CA MET A 211 7.23 1.48 -15.21
C MET A 211 8.33 1.17 -16.23
N PHE A 212 9.32 0.43 -15.80
CA PHE A 212 10.35 -0.19 -16.64
C PHE A 212 10.10 -1.70 -16.66
N LEU A 213 9.82 -2.24 -17.83
CA LEU A 213 9.59 -3.67 -18.03
C LEU A 213 10.75 -4.29 -18.80
N ALA A 214 11.32 -5.34 -18.22
CA ALA A 214 12.38 -6.14 -18.82
C ALA A 214 12.39 -7.56 -18.25
N GLN A 215 13.20 -8.45 -18.84
CA GLN A 215 13.41 -9.77 -18.25
C GLN A 215 14.07 -9.65 -16.86
N PRO A 216 13.86 -10.61 -15.95
CA PRO A 216 14.32 -10.49 -14.57
C PRO A 216 15.81 -10.14 -14.41
N ASN A 217 16.68 -10.79 -15.17
CA ASN A 217 18.13 -10.56 -15.15
C ASN A 217 18.54 -9.17 -15.68
N GLU A 218 17.80 -8.66 -16.65
CA GLU A 218 17.99 -7.31 -17.20
C GLU A 218 17.54 -6.27 -16.18
N LEU A 219 16.40 -6.53 -15.50
CA LEU A 219 15.88 -5.64 -14.50
C LEU A 219 16.72 -5.67 -13.20
N ASP A 220 17.38 -6.80 -12.87
CA ASP A 220 18.39 -6.87 -11.80
C ASP A 220 19.57 -5.93 -12.11
N THR A 221 20.02 -5.91 -13.37
CA THR A 221 21.09 -5.00 -13.83
C THR A 221 20.63 -3.55 -13.81
N PHE A 222 19.41 -3.29 -14.28
CA PHE A 222 18.78 -1.97 -14.24
C PHE A 222 18.70 -1.42 -12.80
N GLU A 223 18.16 -2.19 -11.88
CA GLU A 223 18.00 -1.78 -10.48
C GLU A 223 19.35 -1.51 -9.82
N LYS A 224 20.35 -2.36 -10.06
CA LYS A 224 21.70 -2.16 -9.56
C LYS A 224 22.34 -0.88 -10.10
N GLN A 225 22.08 -0.54 -11.37
CA GLN A 225 22.69 0.62 -12.03
C GLN A 225 21.95 1.92 -11.72
N PHE A 226 20.63 1.92 -11.74
CA PHE A 226 19.80 3.12 -11.68
C PHE A 226 18.92 3.23 -10.43
N GLY A 227 18.70 2.14 -9.67
CA GLY A 227 17.78 2.14 -8.54
C GLY A 227 18.07 3.22 -7.50
N SER A 228 19.35 3.42 -7.14
CA SER A 228 19.74 4.49 -6.21
C SER A 228 19.47 5.89 -6.77
N GLN A 229 19.75 6.10 -8.05
CA GLN A 229 19.54 7.36 -8.75
C GLN A 229 18.03 7.67 -8.89
N ILE A 230 17.23 6.69 -9.25
CA ILE A 230 15.76 6.82 -9.32
C ILE A 230 15.21 7.13 -7.94
N SER A 231 15.64 6.43 -6.89
CA SER A 231 15.15 6.62 -5.53
C SER A 231 15.46 7.99 -4.93
N GLN A 232 16.42 8.74 -5.47
CA GLN A 232 16.67 10.14 -5.06
C GLN A 232 15.55 11.08 -5.52
N ARG A 233 15.00 10.86 -6.72
CA ARG A 233 14.01 11.74 -7.36
C ARG A 233 12.58 11.21 -7.27
N PHE A 234 12.40 9.89 -7.25
CA PHE A 234 11.12 9.20 -7.29
C PHE A 234 10.92 8.29 -6.08
N SER A 235 9.70 7.85 -5.86
CA SER A 235 9.41 6.64 -5.10
C SER A 235 9.57 5.47 -6.08
N GLY A 236 10.72 4.79 -6.03
CA GLY A 236 11.05 3.66 -6.90
C GLY A 236 10.87 2.34 -6.15
N VAL A 237 10.23 1.34 -6.77
CA VAL A 237 10.06 0.02 -6.20
C VAL A 237 10.04 -1.06 -7.27
N ARG A 238 10.72 -2.18 -7.02
CA ARG A 238 10.53 -3.40 -7.81
C ARG A 238 9.36 -4.17 -7.23
N SER A 239 8.21 -4.08 -7.87
CA SER A 239 6.96 -4.72 -7.43
C SER A 239 6.87 -6.18 -7.87
N GLN A 240 7.42 -6.49 -9.04
CA GLN A 240 7.44 -7.84 -9.62
C GLN A 240 8.82 -8.15 -10.22
N PRO A 241 9.16 -9.43 -10.48
CA PRO A 241 10.44 -9.80 -11.07
C PRO A 241 10.76 -9.10 -12.39
N VAL A 242 9.75 -8.68 -13.16
CA VAL A 242 9.84 -8.07 -14.48
C VAL A 242 9.44 -6.59 -14.51
N ILE A 243 9.06 -5.99 -13.36
CA ILE A 243 8.54 -4.61 -13.29
C ILE A 243 9.28 -3.81 -12.21
N TYR A 244 9.86 -2.68 -12.62
CA TYR A 244 10.35 -1.64 -11.73
C TYR A 244 9.52 -0.37 -11.94
N GLU A 245 8.90 0.12 -10.88
CA GLU A 245 7.97 1.24 -10.91
C GLU A 245 8.63 2.52 -10.39
N ALA A 246 8.26 3.65 -10.98
CA ALA A 246 8.71 4.98 -10.57
C ALA A 246 7.49 5.91 -10.45
N MET A 247 7.18 6.29 -9.21
CA MET A 247 6.12 7.22 -8.85
C MET A 247 6.68 8.59 -8.44
N PRO A 248 5.91 9.66 -8.47
CA PRO A 248 6.31 10.94 -7.89
C PRO A 248 6.87 10.77 -6.47
N LYS A 249 7.91 11.50 -6.12
CA LYS A 249 8.60 11.36 -4.83
C LYS A 249 7.66 11.48 -3.64
N GLY A 250 7.80 10.56 -2.68
CA GLY A 250 6.97 10.48 -1.48
C GLY A 250 5.58 9.90 -1.72
N THR A 251 5.32 9.33 -2.91
CA THR A 251 4.07 8.64 -3.21
C THR A 251 4.24 7.14 -2.97
N THR A 252 3.40 6.57 -2.12
CA THR A 252 3.31 5.14 -1.83
C THR A 252 1.86 4.80 -1.47
N LYS A 253 1.48 3.52 -1.49
CA LYS A 253 0.17 3.07 -1.00
C LYS A 253 -0.11 3.61 0.42
N ALA A 254 0.91 3.64 1.28
CA ALA A 254 0.80 4.12 2.66
C ALA A 254 0.52 5.62 2.75
N THR A 255 1.18 6.45 1.92
CA THR A 255 0.95 7.90 1.94
C THR A 255 -0.45 8.26 1.48
N ALA A 256 -0.98 7.57 0.44
CA ALA A 256 -2.35 7.73 -0.02
C ALA A 256 -3.36 7.21 1.02
N LEU A 257 -3.12 6.05 1.61
CA LEU A 257 -3.96 5.50 2.69
C LEU A 257 -4.02 6.43 3.90
N LYS A 258 -2.89 7.02 4.30
CA LYS A 258 -2.84 8.00 5.37
C LYS A 258 -3.69 9.24 5.08
N GLN A 259 -3.62 9.77 3.87
CA GLN A 259 -4.44 10.93 3.46
C GLN A 259 -5.93 10.58 3.44
N LEU A 260 -6.29 9.40 2.92
CA LEU A 260 -7.67 8.92 2.91
C LEU A 260 -8.20 8.67 4.32
N ALA A 261 -7.42 8.04 5.20
CA ALA A 261 -7.78 7.81 6.59
C ALA A 261 -8.05 9.12 7.35
N GLN A 262 -7.21 10.14 7.13
CA GLN A 262 -7.43 11.48 7.68
C GLN A 262 -8.73 12.11 7.16
N HIS A 263 -9.03 11.96 5.86
CA HIS A 263 -10.28 12.46 5.27
C HIS A 263 -11.52 11.75 5.85
N LEU A 264 -11.40 10.47 6.17
CA LEU A 264 -12.47 9.65 6.75
C LEU A 264 -12.52 9.71 8.28
N GLU A 265 -11.63 10.48 8.92
CA GLU A 265 -11.49 10.58 10.39
C GLU A 265 -11.27 9.21 11.06
N ILE A 266 -10.48 8.35 10.41
CA ILE A 266 -10.10 7.01 10.89
C ILE A 266 -8.64 7.04 11.36
N GLU A 267 -8.42 6.63 12.60
CA GLU A 267 -7.08 6.56 13.18
C GLU A 267 -6.33 5.31 12.70
N PRO A 268 -4.98 5.35 12.60
CA PRO A 268 -4.19 4.19 12.18
C PRO A 268 -4.49 2.90 12.96
N GLN A 269 -4.81 3.01 14.25
CA GLN A 269 -5.14 1.89 15.14
C GLN A 269 -6.45 1.18 14.75
N GLU A 270 -7.31 1.85 14.00
CA GLU A 270 -8.59 1.36 13.51
C GLU A 270 -8.50 0.79 12.08
N ILE A 271 -7.26 0.66 11.55
CA ILE A 271 -7.00 0.15 10.20
C ILE A 271 -6.36 -1.24 10.28
N MET A 272 -6.89 -2.17 9.51
CA MET A 272 -6.24 -3.43 9.16
C MET A 272 -5.73 -3.32 7.72
N ALA A 273 -4.43 -3.52 7.49
CA ALA A 273 -3.85 -3.51 6.15
C ALA A 273 -3.30 -4.89 5.80
N LEU A 274 -3.67 -5.42 4.64
CA LEU A 274 -3.20 -6.71 4.12
C LEU A 274 -2.42 -6.51 2.82
N GLY A 275 -1.29 -7.20 2.70
CA GLY A 275 -0.44 -7.16 1.51
C GLY A 275 0.58 -8.29 1.49
N ASP A 276 1.28 -8.48 0.35
CA ASP A 276 2.24 -9.57 0.19
C ASP A 276 3.62 -9.12 -0.32
N ALA A 277 3.73 -7.96 -0.96
CA ALA A 277 4.92 -7.52 -1.67
C ALA A 277 5.64 -6.31 -1.02
N ASN A 278 6.76 -5.90 -1.61
CA ASN A 278 7.58 -4.81 -1.05
C ASN A 278 6.87 -3.45 -1.05
N ASN A 279 6.00 -3.19 -2.03
CA ASN A 279 5.21 -1.96 -2.11
C ASN A 279 4.08 -1.86 -1.06
N ASP A 280 3.82 -2.96 -0.32
CA ASP A 280 2.84 -3.01 0.77
C ASP A 280 3.46 -2.74 2.15
N ILE A 281 4.80 -2.82 2.26
CA ILE A 281 5.49 -2.76 3.55
C ILE A 281 5.10 -1.52 4.35
N GLU A 282 5.13 -0.35 3.72
CA GLU A 282 4.80 0.89 4.41
C GLU A 282 3.34 0.95 4.84
N MET A 283 2.41 0.39 4.04
CA MET A 283 0.99 0.29 4.36
C MET A 283 0.77 -0.68 5.54
N ILE A 284 1.40 -1.84 5.52
CA ILE A 284 1.39 -2.83 6.61
C ILE A 284 1.92 -2.22 7.90
N GLN A 285 2.99 -1.42 7.83
CA GLN A 285 3.58 -0.77 9.00
C GLN A 285 2.82 0.45 9.50
N PHE A 286 2.06 1.12 8.63
CA PHE A 286 1.23 2.27 8.98
C PHE A 286 -0.02 1.87 9.77
N ALA A 287 -0.67 0.78 9.38
CA ALA A 287 -1.88 0.28 10.01
C ALA A 287 -1.64 -0.21 11.45
N GLY A 288 -2.64 -0.05 12.32
CA GLY A 288 -2.60 -0.62 13.68
C GLY A 288 -2.54 -2.14 13.67
N LEU A 289 -3.08 -2.77 12.63
CA LEU A 289 -2.96 -4.19 12.36
C LEU A 289 -2.46 -4.42 10.93
N GLY A 290 -1.16 -4.56 10.77
CA GLY A 290 -0.55 -4.96 9.51
C GLY A 290 -0.49 -6.48 9.38
N VAL A 291 -1.03 -7.01 8.29
CA VAL A 291 -1.12 -8.45 8.01
C VAL A 291 -0.34 -8.76 6.74
N ALA A 292 0.64 -9.64 6.84
CA ALA A 292 1.32 -10.20 5.68
C ALA A 292 0.64 -11.50 5.23
N MET A 293 0.51 -11.69 3.92
CA MET A 293 0.01 -12.93 3.35
C MET A 293 1.00 -14.09 3.54
N GLY A 294 0.49 -15.31 3.57
CA GLY A 294 1.30 -16.53 3.70
C GLY A 294 2.29 -16.73 2.55
N ASN A 295 2.00 -16.22 1.36
CA ASN A 295 2.88 -16.22 0.18
C ASN A 295 3.93 -15.10 0.17
N SER A 296 3.88 -14.13 1.11
CA SER A 296 4.87 -13.05 1.22
C SER A 296 6.29 -13.58 1.46
N SER A 297 7.27 -12.78 1.09
CA SER A 297 8.67 -13.05 1.46
C SER A 297 8.87 -13.03 2.99
N ASN A 298 9.91 -13.72 3.47
CA ASN A 298 10.26 -13.67 4.90
C ASN A 298 10.56 -12.24 5.39
N TYR A 299 10.96 -11.35 4.50
CA TYR A 299 11.23 -9.95 4.84
C TYR A 299 9.92 -9.22 5.16
N VAL A 300 8.91 -9.31 4.30
CA VAL A 300 7.58 -8.70 4.52
C VAL A 300 6.92 -9.29 5.78
N LYS A 301 6.94 -10.63 5.93
CA LYS A 301 6.38 -11.31 7.11
C LYS A 301 6.95 -10.82 8.44
N LYS A 302 8.25 -10.51 8.49
CA LYS A 302 8.91 -9.98 9.71
C LYS A 302 8.49 -8.57 10.08
N LEU A 303 7.96 -7.79 9.14
CA LEU A 303 7.54 -6.40 9.33
C LEU A 303 6.06 -6.27 9.69
N ALA A 304 5.27 -7.33 9.51
CA ALA A 304 3.85 -7.38 9.83
C ALA A 304 3.60 -7.73 11.31
N ASN A 305 2.41 -7.36 11.81
CA ASN A 305 1.94 -7.76 13.13
C ASN A 305 1.44 -9.20 13.14
N TYR A 306 0.90 -9.67 12.01
CA TYR A 306 0.34 -11.01 11.85
C TYR A 306 0.67 -11.56 10.46
N VAL A 307 0.78 -12.87 10.34
CA VAL A 307 0.89 -13.58 9.07
C VAL A 307 -0.34 -14.48 8.94
N THR A 308 -1.13 -14.23 7.89
CA THR A 308 -2.30 -15.05 7.56
C THR A 308 -1.94 -16.18 6.59
N ASP A 309 -2.94 -16.92 6.12
CA ASP A 309 -2.76 -17.95 5.08
C ASP A 309 -2.37 -17.32 3.73
N THR A 310 -2.07 -18.15 2.73
CA THR A 310 -1.76 -17.67 1.38
C THR A 310 -3.02 -17.15 0.69
N ASN A 311 -2.85 -16.36 -0.38
CA ASN A 311 -3.93 -15.93 -1.24
C ASN A 311 -4.71 -17.10 -1.87
N ASP A 312 -4.05 -18.21 -2.15
CA ASP A 312 -4.68 -19.44 -2.65
C ASP A 312 -5.38 -20.26 -1.55
N ALA A 313 -5.08 -19.97 -0.28
CA ALA A 313 -5.66 -20.64 0.88
C ALA A 313 -6.60 -19.72 1.70
N ASN A 314 -7.25 -18.76 1.03
CA ASN A 314 -8.24 -17.85 1.63
C ASN A 314 -7.70 -16.94 2.74
N GLY A 315 -6.43 -16.52 2.67
CA GLY A 315 -5.77 -15.76 3.75
C GLY A 315 -6.46 -14.43 4.10
N VAL A 316 -7.11 -13.75 3.14
CA VAL A 316 -7.90 -12.53 3.43
C VAL A 316 -9.11 -12.87 4.28
N ALA A 317 -9.87 -13.92 3.92
CA ALA A 317 -11.02 -14.35 4.71
C ALA A 317 -10.61 -14.75 6.12
N THR A 318 -9.56 -15.57 6.27
CA THR A 318 -9.00 -15.97 7.57
C THR A 318 -8.67 -14.76 8.46
N ALA A 319 -8.04 -13.72 7.89
CA ALA A 319 -7.70 -12.51 8.65
C ALA A 319 -8.95 -11.72 9.06
N ILE A 320 -9.92 -11.53 8.16
CA ILE A 320 -11.18 -10.82 8.43
C ILE A 320 -11.98 -11.56 9.52
N GLU A 321 -12.17 -12.86 9.38
CA GLU A 321 -12.87 -13.67 10.37
C GLU A 321 -12.23 -13.55 11.74
N LYS A 322 -10.90 -13.65 11.82
CA LYS A 322 -10.18 -13.62 13.09
C LYS A 322 -10.24 -12.25 13.78
N PHE A 323 -10.13 -11.16 13.04
CA PHE A 323 -9.90 -9.85 13.63
C PHE A 323 -11.10 -8.90 13.57
N ILE A 324 -12.16 -9.29 12.87
CA ILE A 324 -13.35 -8.46 12.70
C ILE A 324 -14.61 -9.23 13.10
N LEU A 325 -14.80 -10.47 12.60
CA LEU A 325 -16.06 -11.17 12.74
C LEU A 325 -16.16 -11.99 14.04
N ASN A 326 -15.04 -12.44 14.60
CA ASN A 326 -14.99 -13.27 15.83
C ASN A 326 -14.53 -12.47 17.06
N GLN A 327 -14.80 -11.15 17.10
CA GLN A 327 -14.52 -10.31 18.27
C GLN A 327 -15.68 -10.29 19.26
#